data_ae92d9b5f953356ab85daa7e01b5383b
#
_entry.id   ae92d9b5f953356ab85daa7e01b5383b
#
_cell.length_a   1.000
_cell.length_b   1.000
_cell.length_c   1.000
_cell.angle_alpha   90.00
_cell.angle_beta   90.00
_cell.angle_gamma   90.00
#
_symmetry.space_group_name_H-M   'P 1'
#
loop_
_entity.id
_entity.type
_entity.pdbx_description
1 polymer ?
#
loop_
_entity_poly.entity_id
_entity_poly.type
_entity_poly.pdbx_seq_one_letter_code
_entity_poly.pdbx_strand_id
1 'polypeptide(L)'
;MKPETRNQKRETRNQIKRNTLAADTLTPATEPQAPGPGSTFRLGETTRQTGMLFSAQTASMFAGFLASIILGRWMEPGEMGRFAFCLSIIVVTSLFFELGISSAGARVLALAGDRSGERQTLGALVLMTIAISLVFSLFMVAAAKPIDIIFDKDVRWLFIGTAALAFFQPFQLFIEQVCQGLNQIRTLSLFQLTTSGCYLLGLIVLVATHRLNAGTALGAYLAAIGISSVWTLIRMQPSFNGASRYMKLTLSETRGYGFNLYLARISGMASSRSDQLAIGYFLSGTAPLGMYAIAQKFSNPIAMMGRSLATTRFRAFARLTRVPTRITRWNAAAVIAASIALVVAGPMVLRLVFPKYSEAAPLLIPFAAMNLFVGLFQPFNMFLASHGRGAELRNIVLITGTATIAALALAVPRFGIAGAAWTGAGAMALDYLLHLLYYRRFRRTLEKTES
;
A
#
# COMPACT_ATOMS: atom_id res chain seq x y z
N MET A 1 -44.72 29.68 9.08
CA MET A 1 -44.88 28.21 9.14
C MET A 1 -46.21 27.85 8.53
N LYS A 2 -46.23 27.25 7.31
CA LYS A 2 -47.47 26.74 6.70
C LYS A 2 -47.74 25.33 7.23
N PRO A 3 -48.97 24.97 7.63
CA PRO A 3 -49.29 23.63 8.12
C PRO A 3 -49.22 22.63 6.97
N GLU A 4 -48.45 21.56 7.16
CA GLU A 4 -48.42 20.41 6.27
C GLU A 4 -49.81 19.80 6.09
N THR A 5 -50.23 19.66 4.85
CA THR A 5 -51.53 19.08 4.52
C THR A 5 -51.58 17.59 4.88
N ARG A 6 -52.77 17.12 5.30
CA ARG A 6 -53.06 15.73 5.72
C ARG A 6 -52.62 14.67 4.69
N ASN A 7 -52.47 15.05 3.42
CA ASN A 7 -51.97 14.19 2.33
C ASN A 7 -50.45 14.00 2.38
N GLN A 8 -49.66 15.05 2.70
CA GLN A 8 -48.20 14.92 2.84
C GLN A 8 -47.82 13.98 4.00
N LYS A 9 -48.55 14.04 5.13
CA LYS A 9 -48.33 13.10 6.24
C LYS A 9 -48.70 11.64 5.88
N ARG A 10 -49.67 11.42 4.99
CA ARG A 10 -49.98 10.07 4.48
C ARG A 10 -48.95 9.54 3.54
N GLU A 11 -48.41 10.37 2.64
CA GLU A 11 -47.33 9.98 1.73
C GLU A 11 -46.01 9.68 2.46
N THR A 12 -45.64 10.51 3.42
CA THR A 12 -44.45 10.28 4.25
C THR A 12 -44.60 8.98 5.07
N ARG A 13 -45.80 8.71 5.62
CA ARG A 13 -46.09 7.47 6.37
C ARG A 13 -46.09 6.22 5.48
N ASN A 14 -46.53 6.35 4.21
CA ASN A 14 -46.49 5.27 3.24
C ASN A 14 -45.06 5.04 2.70
N GLN A 15 -44.27 6.08 2.55
CA GLN A 15 -42.87 5.98 2.19
C GLN A 15 -42.02 5.35 3.30
N ILE A 16 -42.29 5.69 4.57
CA ILE A 16 -41.66 5.06 5.74
C ILE A 16 -42.06 3.58 5.82
N LYS A 17 -43.34 3.23 5.59
CA LYS A 17 -43.79 1.82 5.54
C LYS A 17 -43.21 1.03 4.39
N ARG A 18 -43.01 1.64 3.20
CA ARG A 18 -42.32 0.99 2.08
C ARG A 18 -40.83 0.78 2.37
N ASN A 19 -40.19 1.71 3.06
CA ASN A 19 -38.79 1.57 3.44
C ASN A 19 -38.59 0.56 4.60
N THR A 20 -39.54 0.45 5.55
CA THR A 20 -39.52 -0.62 6.58
C THR A 20 -39.82 -1.99 5.98
N LEU A 21 -40.78 -2.11 5.07
CA LEU A 21 -41.03 -3.39 4.34
C LEU A 21 -39.85 -3.81 3.44
N ALA A 22 -39.13 -2.85 2.85
CA ALA A 22 -37.89 -3.12 2.10
C ALA A 22 -36.70 -3.48 3.03
N ALA A 23 -36.72 -3.00 4.28
CA ALA A 23 -35.71 -3.37 5.28
C ALA A 23 -36.02 -4.74 5.92
N ASP A 24 -37.30 -5.11 6.07
CA ASP A 24 -37.71 -6.43 6.59
C ASP A 24 -37.59 -7.56 5.56
N THR A 25 -37.49 -7.24 4.27
CA THR A 25 -37.17 -8.21 3.18
C THR A 25 -35.68 -8.39 2.97
N LEU A 26 -34.84 -7.59 3.62
CA LEU A 26 -33.43 -7.92 3.84
C LEU A 26 -33.41 -8.92 5.00
N THR A 27 -33.59 -10.20 4.68
CA THR A 27 -33.23 -11.31 5.57
C THR A 27 -31.92 -10.95 6.27
N PRO A 28 -31.81 -11.09 7.61
CA PRO A 28 -30.55 -10.93 8.30
C PRO A 28 -29.54 -11.78 7.56
N ALA A 29 -28.38 -11.19 7.25
CA ALA A 29 -27.35 -11.84 6.48
C ALA A 29 -27.25 -13.29 6.98
N THR A 30 -27.73 -14.22 6.16
CA THR A 30 -27.62 -15.65 6.43
C THR A 30 -26.18 -15.86 6.81
N GLU A 31 -25.93 -16.36 8.02
CA GLU A 31 -24.65 -16.92 8.42
C GLU A 31 -24.10 -17.66 7.21
N PRO A 32 -22.83 -17.48 6.83
CA PRO A 32 -22.27 -18.16 5.68
C PRO A 32 -22.59 -19.64 5.86
N GLN A 33 -23.55 -20.14 5.09
CA GLN A 33 -23.95 -21.55 5.14
C GLN A 33 -22.67 -22.36 5.01
N ALA A 34 -22.42 -23.20 6.00
CA ALA A 34 -21.34 -24.15 5.92
C ALA A 34 -21.48 -24.89 4.58
N PRO A 35 -20.43 -24.97 3.76
CA PRO A 35 -20.51 -25.59 2.44
C PRO A 35 -21.09 -27.00 2.63
N GLY A 36 -22.19 -27.29 1.90
CA GLY A 36 -22.87 -28.57 1.98
C GLY A 36 -21.88 -29.74 1.71
N PRO A 37 -22.15 -30.96 2.19
CA PRO A 37 -21.23 -32.09 2.15
C PRO A 37 -20.87 -32.60 0.75
N GLY A 38 -21.16 -31.85 -0.32
CA GLY A 38 -20.83 -32.16 -1.72
C GLY A 38 -19.88 -31.17 -2.40
N SER A 39 -19.52 -30.04 -1.80
CA SER A 39 -18.49 -29.15 -2.34
C SER A 39 -17.10 -29.65 -1.91
N THR A 40 -16.51 -30.53 -2.70
CA THR A 40 -15.06 -30.76 -2.67
C THR A 40 -14.38 -29.46 -3.05
N PHE A 41 -14.22 -28.57 -2.06
CA PHE A 41 -13.40 -27.37 -2.16
C PHE A 41 -11.99 -27.88 -2.47
N ARG A 42 -11.58 -27.76 -3.74
CA ARG A 42 -10.29 -28.28 -4.21
C ARG A 42 -9.17 -27.53 -3.47
N LEU A 43 -8.76 -28.06 -2.32
CA LEU A 43 -7.63 -27.58 -1.50
C LEU A 43 -6.38 -27.32 -2.34
N GLY A 44 -6.20 -28.08 -3.45
CA GLY A 44 -5.10 -27.90 -4.40
C GLY A 44 -5.14 -26.58 -5.17
N GLU A 45 -6.30 -26.05 -5.51
CA GLU A 45 -6.42 -24.87 -6.38
C GLU A 45 -6.12 -23.56 -5.59
N THR A 46 -6.64 -23.43 -4.39
CA THR A 46 -6.33 -22.31 -3.49
C THR A 46 -4.87 -22.32 -3.01
N THR A 47 -4.30 -23.48 -2.77
CA THR A 47 -2.87 -23.62 -2.40
C THR A 47 -1.99 -23.22 -3.57
N ARG A 48 -2.33 -23.65 -4.79
CA ARG A 48 -1.63 -23.28 -6.02
C ARG A 48 -1.73 -21.78 -6.32
N GLN A 49 -2.90 -21.16 -6.15
CA GLN A 49 -3.09 -19.71 -6.33
C GLN A 49 -2.29 -18.91 -5.30
N THR A 50 -2.31 -19.31 -4.03
CA THR A 50 -1.52 -18.68 -2.97
C THR A 50 -0.02 -18.82 -3.23
N GLY A 51 0.44 -19.99 -3.66
CA GLY A 51 1.83 -20.23 -4.05
C GLY A 51 2.26 -19.37 -5.25
N MET A 52 1.39 -19.23 -6.26
CA MET A 52 1.66 -18.38 -7.42
C MET A 52 1.74 -16.89 -7.06
N LEU A 53 0.83 -16.39 -6.21
CA LEU A 53 0.90 -15.01 -5.73
C LEU A 53 2.17 -14.76 -4.94
N PHE A 54 2.51 -15.69 -4.05
CA PHE A 54 3.73 -15.60 -3.24
C PHE A 54 5.00 -15.60 -4.10
N SER A 55 5.11 -16.50 -5.07
CA SER A 55 6.25 -16.54 -5.99
C SER A 55 6.35 -15.28 -6.85
N ALA A 56 5.22 -14.75 -7.34
CA ALA A 56 5.18 -13.51 -8.10
C ALA A 56 5.57 -12.29 -7.25
N GLN A 57 5.07 -12.20 -6.02
CA GLN A 57 5.48 -11.15 -5.10
C GLN A 57 6.97 -11.23 -4.77
N THR A 58 7.50 -12.41 -4.50
CA THR A 58 8.93 -12.63 -4.26
C THR A 58 9.78 -12.24 -5.47
N ALA A 59 9.37 -12.62 -6.68
CA ALA A 59 10.06 -12.25 -7.91
C ALA A 59 10.01 -10.72 -8.17
N SER A 60 8.84 -10.08 -7.95
CA SER A 60 8.71 -8.62 -8.07
C SER A 60 9.59 -7.88 -7.05
N MET A 61 9.68 -8.41 -5.84
CA MET A 61 10.54 -7.87 -4.80
C MET A 61 12.02 -8.02 -5.15
N PHE A 62 12.42 -9.16 -5.71
CA PHE A 62 13.78 -9.39 -6.19
C PHE A 62 14.12 -8.44 -7.36
N ALA A 63 13.21 -8.27 -8.31
CA ALA A 63 13.36 -7.28 -9.39
C ALA A 63 13.47 -5.85 -8.86
N GLY A 64 12.67 -5.48 -7.84
CA GLY A 64 12.78 -4.19 -7.15
C GLY A 64 14.09 -3.99 -6.42
N PHE A 65 14.65 -5.05 -5.83
CA PHE A 65 15.97 -5.01 -5.21
C PHE A 65 17.08 -4.83 -6.27
N LEU A 66 17.02 -5.56 -7.39
CA LEU A 66 17.95 -5.37 -8.52
C LEU A 66 17.85 -3.95 -9.09
N ALA A 67 16.64 -3.43 -9.26
CA ALA A 67 16.43 -2.04 -9.65
C ALA A 67 17.11 -1.06 -8.69
N SER A 68 17.05 -1.33 -7.37
CA SER A 68 17.71 -0.51 -6.35
C SER A 68 19.25 -0.59 -6.47
N ILE A 69 19.80 -1.75 -6.82
CA ILE A 69 21.24 -1.91 -7.09
C ILE A 69 21.64 -1.07 -8.30
N ILE A 70 20.88 -1.12 -9.39
CA ILE A 70 21.14 -0.31 -10.58
C ILE A 70 21.11 1.18 -10.21
N LEU A 71 20.06 1.66 -9.58
CA LEU A 71 19.94 3.06 -9.18
C LEU A 71 21.12 3.51 -8.31
N GLY A 72 21.42 2.76 -7.25
CA GLY A 72 22.47 3.12 -6.31
C GLY A 72 23.90 3.03 -6.89
N ARG A 73 24.12 2.20 -7.92
CA ARG A 73 25.45 2.09 -8.54
C ARG A 73 25.72 3.18 -9.58
N TRP A 74 24.72 3.55 -10.37
CA TRP A 74 24.87 4.46 -11.51
C TRP A 74 24.36 5.88 -11.26
N MET A 75 23.48 6.11 -10.26
CA MET A 75 23.02 7.45 -9.92
C MET A 75 23.90 8.08 -8.82
N GLU A 76 24.02 9.40 -8.88
CA GLU A 76 24.59 10.19 -7.80
C GLU A 76 23.59 10.32 -6.64
N PRO A 77 24.06 10.49 -5.37
CA PRO A 77 23.16 10.63 -4.21
C PRO A 77 22.13 11.75 -4.36
N GLY A 78 22.50 12.89 -4.98
CA GLY A 78 21.57 13.98 -5.26
C GLY A 78 20.45 13.61 -6.22
N GLU A 79 20.79 12.93 -7.32
CA GLU A 79 19.82 12.44 -8.31
C GLU A 79 18.90 11.38 -7.69
N MET A 80 19.46 10.45 -6.92
CA MET A 80 18.67 9.45 -6.20
C MET A 80 17.71 10.11 -5.20
N GLY A 81 18.16 11.17 -4.54
CA GLY A 81 17.31 11.97 -3.64
C GLY A 81 16.17 12.67 -4.36
N ARG A 82 16.44 13.30 -5.52
CA ARG A 82 15.38 13.89 -6.37
C ARG A 82 14.37 12.84 -6.81
N PHE A 83 14.83 11.69 -7.29
CA PHE A 83 13.99 10.56 -7.67
C PHE A 83 13.10 10.10 -6.50
N ALA A 84 13.69 9.82 -5.33
CA ALA A 84 12.98 9.33 -4.15
C ALA A 84 11.96 10.35 -3.64
N PHE A 85 12.32 11.64 -3.65
CA PHE A 85 11.44 12.74 -3.27
C PHE A 85 10.24 12.87 -4.21
N CYS A 86 10.49 12.98 -5.52
CA CYS A 86 9.42 13.09 -6.51
C CYS A 86 8.48 11.90 -6.48
N LEU A 87 9.04 10.68 -6.37
CA LEU A 87 8.23 9.46 -6.24
C LEU A 87 7.36 9.48 -4.99
N SER A 88 7.88 9.96 -3.85
CA SER A 88 7.11 10.05 -2.60
C SER A 88 5.96 11.04 -2.70
N ILE A 89 6.20 12.22 -3.28
CA ILE A 89 5.16 13.22 -3.54
C ILE A 89 4.09 12.64 -4.47
N ILE A 90 4.48 12.04 -5.61
CA ILE A 90 3.54 11.46 -6.58
C ILE A 90 2.67 10.38 -5.93
N VAL A 91 3.28 9.45 -5.18
CA VAL A 91 2.56 8.35 -4.52
C VAL A 91 1.60 8.87 -3.46
N VAL A 92 2.05 9.77 -2.58
CA VAL A 92 1.21 10.34 -1.51
C VAL A 92 0.08 11.16 -2.10
N THR A 93 0.38 12.04 -3.08
CA THR A 93 -0.62 12.89 -3.71
C THR A 93 -1.65 12.05 -4.48
N SER A 94 -1.23 11.01 -5.22
CA SER A 94 -2.18 10.15 -5.96
C SER A 94 -3.22 9.51 -5.05
N LEU A 95 -2.85 9.22 -3.80
CA LEU A 95 -3.76 8.66 -2.82
C LEU A 95 -4.87 9.65 -2.42
N PHE A 96 -4.55 10.95 -2.32
CA PHE A 96 -5.55 11.97 -2.02
C PHE A 96 -6.61 12.11 -3.11
N PHE A 97 -6.26 11.81 -4.37
CA PHE A 97 -7.18 11.87 -5.50
C PHE A 97 -8.07 10.63 -5.65
N GLU A 98 -7.73 9.51 -5.00
CA GLU A 98 -8.47 8.23 -5.11
C GLU A 98 -9.86 8.30 -4.44
N LEU A 99 -10.02 9.09 -3.35
CA LEU A 99 -11.27 9.36 -2.63
C LEU A 99 -12.07 8.10 -2.21
N GLY A 100 -11.43 6.92 -2.19
CA GLY A 100 -12.07 5.65 -1.86
C GLY A 100 -12.87 4.99 -2.99
N ILE A 101 -12.77 5.53 -4.21
CA ILE A 101 -13.51 5.05 -5.38
C ILE A 101 -13.09 3.63 -5.75
N SER A 102 -11.79 3.33 -5.75
CA SER A 102 -11.31 1.99 -6.10
C SER A 102 -11.78 0.93 -5.09
N SER A 103 -11.81 1.28 -3.81
CA SER A 103 -12.27 0.37 -2.75
C SER A 103 -13.78 0.14 -2.78
N ALA A 104 -14.57 1.20 -3.03
CA ALA A 104 -16.01 1.10 -3.24
C ALA A 104 -16.32 0.29 -4.50
N GLY A 105 -15.60 0.55 -5.60
CA GLY A 105 -15.71 -0.18 -6.84
C GLY A 105 -15.38 -1.67 -6.70
N ALA A 106 -14.33 -2.01 -5.96
CA ALA A 106 -13.97 -3.40 -5.66
C ALA A 106 -15.12 -4.12 -4.92
N ARG A 107 -15.83 -3.44 -4.02
CA ARG A 107 -17.02 -3.99 -3.35
C ARG A 107 -18.19 -4.18 -4.33
N VAL A 108 -18.48 -3.19 -5.16
CA VAL A 108 -19.53 -3.30 -6.20
C VAL A 108 -19.24 -4.45 -7.14
N LEU A 109 -17.98 -4.63 -7.58
CA LEU A 109 -17.53 -5.76 -8.39
C LEU A 109 -17.72 -7.11 -7.69
N ALA A 110 -17.37 -7.19 -6.40
CA ALA A 110 -17.54 -8.42 -5.62
C ALA A 110 -19.00 -8.84 -5.45
N LEU A 111 -19.94 -7.88 -5.55
CA LEU A 111 -21.39 -8.10 -5.45
C LEU A 111 -22.06 -8.26 -6.81
N ALA A 112 -21.34 -8.07 -7.92
CA ALA A 112 -21.88 -8.29 -9.27
C ALA A 112 -22.18 -9.78 -9.48
N GLY A 113 -23.43 -10.08 -9.81
CA GLY A 113 -23.92 -11.46 -9.89
C GLY A 113 -23.58 -12.18 -11.21
N ASP A 114 -23.16 -11.43 -12.24
CA ASP A 114 -22.91 -11.95 -13.58
C ASP A 114 -21.69 -11.29 -14.25
N ARG A 115 -21.11 -11.96 -15.24
CA ARG A 115 -19.95 -11.47 -16.00
C ARG A 115 -20.23 -10.18 -16.77
N SER A 116 -21.47 -9.94 -17.18
CA SER A 116 -21.84 -8.71 -17.90
C SER A 116 -21.78 -7.52 -16.95
N GLY A 117 -22.37 -7.63 -15.76
CA GLY A 117 -22.31 -6.62 -14.71
C GLY A 117 -20.90 -6.33 -14.23
N GLU A 118 -20.06 -7.37 -14.08
CA GLU A 118 -18.63 -7.21 -13.75
C GLU A 118 -17.91 -6.35 -14.81
N ARG A 119 -18.06 -6.65 -16.09
CA ARG A 119 -17.41 -5.92 -17.18
C ARG A 119 -17.91 -4.48 -17.32
N GLN A 120 -19.22 -4.24 -17.09
CA GLN A 120 -19.82 -2.91 -17.11
C GLN A 120 -19.37 -2.07 -15.90
N THR A 121 -19.34 -2.68 -14.72
CA THR A 121 -18.79 -2.04 -13.51
C THR A 121 -17.32 -1.70 -13.71
N LEU A 122 -16.53 -2.62 -14.26
CA LEU A 122 -15.11 -2.38 -14.56
C LEU A 122 -14.95 -1.21 -15.54
N GLY A 123 -15.78 -1.14 -16.60
CA GLY A 123 -15.75 -0.02 -17.54
C GLY A 123 -16.08 1.33 -16.88
N ALA A 124 -17.08 1.35 -16.01
CA ALA A 124 -17.41 2.55 -15.23
C ALA A 124 -16.25 2.99 -14.34
N LEU A 125 -15.61 2.05 -13.65
CA LEU A 125 -14.45 2.33 -12.77
C LEU A 125 -13.23 2.81 -13.57
N VAL A 126 -12.98 2.25 -14.75
CA VAL A 126 -11.91 2.71 -15.65
C VAL A 126 -12.14 4.17 -16.05
N LEU A 127 -13.38 4.55 -16.46
CA LEU A 127 -13.70 5.94 -16.80
C LEU A 127 -13.49 6.89 -15.60
N MET A 128 -13.91 6.48 -14.40
CA MET A 128 -13.69 7.27 -13.18
C MET A 128 -12.20 7.43 -12.89
N THR A 129 -11.42 6.34 -13.03
CA THR A 129 -9.96 6.38 -12.82
C THR A 129 -9.28 7.26 -13.86
N ILE A 130 -9.70 7.24 -15.14
CA ILE A 130 -9.20 8.15 -16.18
C ILE A 130 -9.45 9.61 -15.77
N ALA A 131 -10.67 9.95 -15.33
CA ALA A 131 -10.99 11.31 -14.90
C ALA A 131 -10.13 11.73 -13.70
N ILE A 132 -9.98 10.88 -12.68
CA ILE A 132 -9.12 11.11 -11.53
C ILE A 132 -7.67 11.31 -11.97
N SER A 133 -7.16 10.45 -12.84
CA SER A 133 -5.78 10.49 -13.34
C SER A 133 -5.48 11.74 -14.15
N LEU A 134 -6.46 12.21 -14.92
CA LEU A 134 -6.32 13.47 -15.68
C LEU A 134 -6.22 14.66 -14.72
N VAL A 135 -7.14 14.76 -13.75
CA VAL A 135 -7.12 15.82 -12.74
C VAL A 135 -5.84 15.75 -11.91
N PHE A 136 -5.40 14.56 -11.52
CA PHE A 136 -4.14 14.33 -10.80
C PHE A 136 -2.93 14.79 -11.63
N SER A 137 -2.84 14.41 -12.90
CA SER A 137 -1.75 14.81 -13.80
C SER A 137 -1.69 16.35 -13.97
N LEU A 138 -2.83 17.00 -14.20
CA LEU A 138 -2.93 18.45 -14.27
C LEU A 138 -2.54 19.11 -12.95
N PHE A 139 -2.98 18.54 -11.83
CA PHE A 139 -2.58 19.02 -10.50
C PHE A 139 -1.07 18.93 -10.29
N MET A 140 -0.42 17.85 -10.73
CA MET A 140 1.04 17.69 -10.61
C MET A 140 1.80 18.78 -11.38
N VAL A 141 1.31 19.19 -12.56
CA VAL A 141 1.87 20.32 -13.31
C VAL A 141 1.68 21.64 -12.56
N ALA A 142 0.46 21.90 -12.06
CA ALA A 142 0.14 23.11 -11.33
C ALA A 142 0.91 23.21 -9.99
N ALA A 143 1.05 22.09 -9.30
CA ALA A 143 1.75 22.00 -8.02
C ALA A 143 3.28 21.98 -8.14
N ALA A 144 3.84 21.78 -9.33
CA ALA A 144 5.29 21.66 -9.55
C ALA A 144 6.07 22.87 -9.02
N LYS A 145 5.59 24.10 -9.32
CA LYS A 145 6.23 25.34 -8.85
C LYS A 145 6.05 25.54 -7.33
N PRO A 146 4.85 25.44 -6.73
CA PRO A 146 4.68 25.49 -5.28
C PRO A 146 5.52 24.47 -4.52
N ILE A 147 5.58 23.21 -5.00
CA ILE A 147 6.39 22.17 -4.36
C ILE A 147 7.87 22.55 -4.37
N ASP A 148 8.36 23.03 -5.50
CA ASP A 148 9.77 23.44 -5.63
C ASP A 148 10.12 24.62 -4.72
N ILE A 149 9.23 25.60 -4.59
CA ILE A 149 9.41 26.75 -3.68
C ILE A 149 9.39 26.29 -2.20
N ILE A 150 8.46 25.42 -1.83
CA ILE A 150 8.31 24.96 -0.43
C ILE A 150 9.48 24.09 0.03
N PHE A 151 9.96 23.22 -0.85
CA PHE A 151 10.98 22.22 -0.49
C PHE A 151 12.40 22.60 -0.95
N ASP A 152 12.56 23.53 -1.86
CA ASP A 152 13.85 23.98 -2.41
C ASP A 152 14.74 22.83 -2.91
N LYS A 153 14.22 22.02 -3.86
CA LYS A 153 14.88 20.79 -4.34
C LYS A 153 15.20 20.77 -5.83
N ASP A 154 14.89 21.82 -6.55
CA ASP A 154 15.07 21.91 -8.02
C ASP A 154 14.40 20.71 -8.74
N VAL A 155 13.13 20.47 -8.38
CA VAL A 155 12.33 19.32 -8.89
C VAL A 155 11.20 19.74 -9.83
N ARG A 156 11.00 21.03 -10.04
CA ARG A 156 9.93 21.57 -10.89
C ARG A 156 9.88 20.90 -12.26
N TRP A 157 11.02 20.86 -12.94
CA TRP A 157 11.10 20.29 -14.29
C TRP A 157 10.91 18.79 -14.32
N LEU A 158 11.24 18.09 -13.23
CA LEU A 158 10.97 16.66 -13.10
C LEU A 158 9.45 16.38 -13.05
N PHE A 159 8.71 17.16 -12.26
CA PHE A 159 7.25 17.03 -12.19
C PHE A 159 6.57 17.34 -13.53
N ILE A 160 6.96 18.44 -14.18
CA ILE A 160 6.42 18.82 -15.49
C ILE A 160 6.73 17.77 -16.55
N GLY A 161 7.98 17.32 -16.62
CA GLY A 161 8.43 16.35 -17.63
C GLY A 161 7.85 14.95 -17.44
N THR A 162 7.49 14.57 -16.21
CA THR A 162 6.89 13.26 -15.92
C THR A 162 5.37 13.31 -15.73
N ALA A 163 4.74 14.47 -15.76
CA ALA A 163 3.31 14.65 -15.48
C ALA A 163 2.41 13.78 -16.39
N ALA A 164 2.72 13.69 -17.68
CA ALA A 164 1.97 12.85 -18.60
C ALA A 164 2.02 11.36 -18.22
N LEU A 165 3.15 10.90 -17.71
CA LEU A 165 3.32 9.52 -17.24
C LEU A 165 2.75 9.34 -15.82
N ALA A 166 2.75 10.38 -14.99
CA ALA A 166 2.13 10.37 -13.67
C ALA A 166 0.61 10.09 -13.74
N PHE A 167 -0.02 10.35 -14.87
CA PHE A 167 -1.37 9.91 -15.20
C PHE A 167 -1.63 8.43 -14.86
N PHE A 168 -0.65 7.56 -14.99
CA PHE A 168 -0.79 6.13 -14.73
C PHE A 168 -0.66 5.75 -13.26
N GLN A 169 -0.20 6.64 -12.38
CA GLN A 169 0.01 6.30 -10.97
C GLN A 169 -1.28 5.87 -10.24
N PRO A 170 -2.44 6.54 -10.39
CA PRO A 170 -3.69 6.08 -9.76
C PRO A 170 -4.15 4.69 -10.24
N PHE A 171 -3.79 4.29 -11.47
CA PHE A 171 -4.14 2.97 -12.00
C PHE A 171 -3.49 1.82 -11.23
N GLN A 172 -2.33 2.01 -10.63
CA GLN A 172 -1.68 0.99 -9.82
C GLN A 172 -2.61 0.54 -8.69
N LEU A 173 -3.09 1.48 -7.88
CA LEU A 173 -3.99 1.20 -6.77
C LEU A 173 -5.35 0.66 -7.25
N PHE A 174 -5.88 1.24 -8.32
CA PHE A 174 -7.11 0.79 -8.95
C PHE A 174 -7.05 -0.69 -9.34
N ILE A 175 -6.03 -1.13 -10.08
CA ILE A 175 -5.88 -2.51 -10.53
C ILE A 175 -5.70 -3.45 -9.33
N GLU A 176 -4.91 -3.06 -8.32
CA GLU A 176 -4.73 -3.84 -7.11
C GLU A 176 -6.08 -4.09 -6.40
N GLN A 177 -6.91 -3.06 -6.24
CA GLN A 177 -8.22 -3.17 -5.58
C GLN A 177 -9.22 -3.98 -6.41
N VAL A 178 -9.30 -3.75 -7.72
CA VAL A 178 -10.18 -4.48 -8.63
C VAL A 178 -9.84 -5.97 -8.66
N CYS A 179 -8.56 -6.31 -8.80
CA CYS A 179 -8.12 -7.70 -8.79
C CYS A 179 -8.42 -8.39 -7.45
N GLN A 180 -8.33 -7.68 -6.33
CA GLN A 180 -8.73 -8.18 -5.01
C GLN A 180 -10.25 -8.38 -4.93
N GLY A 181 -11.05 -7.42 -5.39
CA GLY A 181 -12.52 -7.50 -5.41
C GLY A 181 -13.03 -8.68 -6.25
N LEU A 182 -12.43 -8.92 -7.42
CA LEU A 182 -12.74 -10.04 -8.31
C LEU A 182 -12.06 -11.35 -7.92
N ASN A 183 -11.25 -11.38 -6.86
CA ASN A 183 -10.40 -12.52 -6.50
C ASN A 183 -9.50 -13.03 -7.65
N GLN A 184 -9.10 -12.12 -8.55
CA GLN A 184 -8.24 -12.43 -9.70
C GLN A 184 -6.76 -12.39 -9.31
N ILE A 185 -6.35 -13.31 -8.46
CA ILE A 185 -4.99 -13.41 -7.91
C ILE A 185 -3.92 -13.53 -9.01
N ARG A 186 -4.22 -14.29 -10.08
CA ARG A 186 -3.29 -14.45 -11.22
C ARG A 186 -3.05 -13.15 -11.97
N THR A 187 -4.12 -12.40 -12.23
CA THR A 187 -4.04 -11.10 -12.91
C THR A 187 -3.21 -10.10 -12.08
N LEU A 188 -3.45 -10.05 -10.76
CA LEU A 188 -2.67 -9.22 -9.84
C LEU A 188 -1.18 -9.59 -9.85
N SER A 189 -0.88 -10.89 -9.78
CA SER A 189 0.50 -11.39 -9.81
C SER A 189 1.21 -11.00 -11.10
N LEU A 190 0.55 -11.17 -12.24
CA LEU A 190 1.09 -10.80 -13.55
C LEU A 190 1.27 -9.29 -13.67
N PHE A 191 0.33 -8.49 -13.18
CA PHE A 191 0.46 -7.03 -13.13
C PHE A 191 1.72 -6.60 -12.37
N GLN A 192 1.94 -7.15 -11.16
CA GLN A 192 3.11 -6.83 -10.34
C GLN A 192 4.42 -7.26 -11.00
N LEU A 193 4.47 -8.47 -11.59
CA LEU A 193 5.64 -8.97 -12.31
C LEU A 193 5.95 -8.13 -13.55
N THR A 194 4.94 -7.80 -14.34
CA THR A 194 5.10 -6.99 -15.56
C THR A 194 5.60 -5.59 -15.19
N THR A 195 5.02 -4.95 -14.16
CA THR A 195 5.45 -3.63 -13.70
C THR A 195 6.92 -3.65 -13.25
N SER A 196 7.29 -4.61 -12.41
CA SER A 196 8.66 -4.72 -11.91
C SER A 196 9.65 -5.09 -13.02
N GLY A 197 9.25 -5.97 -13.93
CA GLY A 197 10.07 -6.40 -15.08
C GLY A 197 10.28 -5.27 -16.09
N CYS A 198 9.22 -4.56 -16.49
CA CYS A 198 9.32 -3.42 -17.39
C CYS A 198 10.17 -2.30 -16.79
N TYR A 199 10.03 -2.03 -15.49
CA TYR A 199 10.86 -1.04 -14.81
C TYR A 199 12.33 -1.44 -14.82
N LEU A 200 12.65 -2.68 -14.46
CA LEU A 200 14.02 -3.19 -14.44
C LEU A 200 14.65 -3.14 -15.85
N LEU A 201 13.92 -3.57 -16.87
CA LEU A 201 14.36 -3.48 -18.27
C LEU A 201 14.58 -2.01 -18.69
N GLY A 202 13.67 -1.12 -18.34
CA GLY A 202 13.82 0.32 -18.58
C GLY A 202 15.09 0.89 -17.96
N LEU A 203 15.39 0.52 -16.72
CA LEU A 203 16.64 0.94 -16.06
C LEU A 203 17.89 0.38 -16.75
N ILE A 204 17.88 -0.89 -17.18
CA ILE A 204 18.99 -1.49 -17.92
C ILE A 204 19.25 -0.73 -19.23
N VAL A 205 18.20 -0.41 -19.98
CA VAL A 205 18.30 0.40 -21.21
C VAL A 205 18.84 1.79 -20.92
N LEU A 206 18.37 2.46 -19.85
CA LEU A 206 18.86 3.79 -19.46
C LEU A 206 20.34 3.78 -19.06
N VAL A 207 20.81 2.73 -18.40
CA VAL A 207 22.24 2.54 -18.10
C VAL A 207 23.04 2.31 -19.37
N ALA A 208 22.59 1.42 -20.25
CA ALA A 208 23.27 1.09 -21.51
C ALA A 208 23.39 2.30 -22.45
N THR A 209 22.40 3.21 -22.41
CA THR A 209 22.38 4.44 -23.20
C THR A 209 23.03 5.64 -22.49
N HIS A 210 23.59 5.46 -21.29
CA HIS A 210 24.16 6.53 -20.46
C HIS A 210 23.20 7.70 -20.18
N ARG A 211 21.87 7.42 -20.09
CA ARG A 211 20.82 8.44 -19.90
C ARG A 211 20.13 8.31 -18.53
N LEU A 212 20.72 7.58 -17.58
CA LEU A 212 20.13 7.39 -16.28
C LEU A 212 20.31 8.64 -15.41
N ASN A 213 19.18 9.29 -15.08
CA ASN A 213 19.06 10.40 -14.13
C ASN A 213 17.72 10.30 -13.37
N ALA A 214 17.45 11.22 -12.44
CA ALA A 214 16.22 11.20 -11.65
C ALA A 214 14.95 11.23 -12.51
N GLY A 215 14.89 12.06 -13.54
CA GLY A 215 13.74 12.22 -14.42
C GLY A 215 13.48 10.98 -15.28
N THR A 216 14.54 10.44 -15.92
CA THR A 216 14.40 9.25 -16.76
C THR A 216 14.07 8.00 -15.94
N ALA A 217 14.64 7.84 -14.74
CA ALA A 217 14.31 6.76 -13.81
C ALA A 217 12.86 6.84 -13.34
N LEU A 218 12.38 8.05 -12.99
CA LEU A 218 10.99 8.30 -12.61
C LEU A 218 10.05 8.04 -13.79
N GLY A 219 10.39 8.53 -14.98
CA GLY A 219 9.65 8.27 -16.21
C GLY A 219 9.55 6.78 -16.54
N ALA A 220 10.66 6.02 -16.42
CA ALA A 220 10.66 4.57 -16.62
C ALA A 220 9.75 3.84 -15.61
N TYR A 221 9.74 4.27 -14.34
CA TYR A 221 8.86 3.71 -13.31
C TYR A 221 7.38 3.93 -13.65
N LEU A 222 7.01 5.16 -13.97
CA LEU A 222 5.63 5.53 -14.32
C LEU A 222 5.19 4.89 -15.65
N ALA A 223 6.07 4.80 -16.64
CA ALA A 223 5.81 4.12 -17.90
C ALA A 223 5.60 2.60 -17.68
N ALA A 224 6.36 1.97 -16.79
CA ALA A 224 6.16 0.57 -16.44
C ALA A 224 4.79 0.31 -15.83
N ILE A 225 4.30 1.21 -14.95
CA ILE A 225 2.92 1.17 -14.44
C ILE A 225 1.94 1.31 -15.60
N GLY A 226 2.15 2.27 -16.51
CA GLY A 226 1.28 2.52 -17.66
C GLY A 226 1.16 1.29 -18.57
N ILE A 227 2.29 0.73 -19.00
CA ILE A 227 2.35 -0.47 -19.85
C ILE A 227 1.60 -1.63 -19.20
N SER A 228 1.90 -1.89 -17.92
CA SER A 228 1.28 -2.98 -17.17
C SER A 228 -0.21 -2.76 -16.96
N SER A 229 -0.63 -1.51 -16.72
CA SER A 229 -2.05 -1.14 -16.55
C SER A 229 -2.83 -1.34 -17.84
N VAL A 230 -2.32 -0.84 -18.96
CA VAL A 230 -2.96 -0.98 -20.28
C VAL A 230 -3.08 -2.47 -20.63
N TRP A 231 -2.01 -3.24 -20.50
CA TRP A 231 -2.01 -4.68 -20.76
C TRP A 231 -3.03 -5.44 -19.89
N THR A 232 -3.10 -5.10 -18.58
CA THR A 232 -4.06 -5.72 -17.66
C THR A 232 -5.50 -5.38 -18.05
N LEU A 233 -5.79 -4.11 -18.38
CA LEU A 233 -7.12 -3.66 -18.77
C LEU A 233 -7.59 -4.32 -20.09
N ILE A 234 -6.71 -4.47 -21.07
CA ILE A 234 -7.02 -5.19 -22.32
C ILE A 234 -7.42 -6.63 -22.01
N ARG A 235 -6.74 -7.31 -21.09
CA ARG A 235 -7.09 -8.67 -20.67
C ARG A 235 -8.40 -8.77 -19.88
N MET A 236 -8.71 -7.78 -19.08
CA MET A 236 -9.94 -7.74 -18.28
C MET A 236 -11.17 -7.37 -19.12
N GLN A 237 -10.99 -6.82 -20.32
CA GLN A 237 -12.04 -6.48 -21.29
C GLN A 237 -13.19 -5.65 -20.67
N PRO A 238 -12.94 -4.43 -20.18
CA PRO A 238 -13.98 -3.57 -19.64
C PRO A 238 -15.05 -3.27 -20.69
N SER A 239 -16.33 -3.20 -20.28
CA SER A 239 -17.44 -2.81 -21.14
C SER A 239 -17.96 -1.44 -20.70
N PHE A 240 -18.07 -0.53 -21.64
CA PHE A 240 -18.51 0.84 -21.37
C PHE A 240 -20.03 1.03 -21.51
N ASN A 241 -20.76 -0.01 -21.92
CA ASN A 241 -22.21 0.01 -22.04
C ASN A 241 -22.84 0.14 -20.64
N GLY A 242 -23.72 1.12 -20.46
CA GLY A 242 -24.37 1.33 -19.16
C GLY A 242 -23.46 1.88 -18.04
N ALA A 243 -22.26 2.35 -18.37
CA ALA A 243 -21.27 2.86 -17.40
C ALA A 243 -21.85 3.91 -16.42
N SER A 244 -22.74 4.80 -16.91
CA SER A 244 -23.37 5.83 -16.07
C SER A 244 -24.13 5.28 -14.87
N ARG A 245 -24.84 4.14 -15.02
CA ARG A 245 -25.55 3.47 -13.93
C ARG A 245 -24.57 2.97 -12.85
N TYR A 246 -23.51 2.30 -13.28
CA TYR A 246 -22.51 1.74 -12.35
C TYR A 246 -21.62 2.82 -11.72
N MET A 247 -21.38 3.94 -12.42
CA MET A 247 -20.73 5.12 -11.84
C MET A 247 -21.55 5.68 -10.68
N LYS A 248 -22.88 5.86 -10.86
CA LYS A 248 -23.77 6.33 -9.80
C LYS A 248 -23.80 5.37 -8.60
N LEU A 249 -23.83 4.06 -8.87
CA LEU A 249 -23.78 3.03 -7.84
C LEU A 249 -22.47 3.08 -7.07
N THR A 250 -21.33 3.16 -7.75
CA THR A 250 -20.02 3.28 -7.12
C THR A 250 -19.90 4.55 -6.30
N LEU A 251 -20.38 5.70 -6.79
CA LEU A 251 -20.38 6.96 -6.03
C LEU A 251 -21.25 6.89 -4.76
N SER A 252 -22.38 6.19 -4.81
CA SER A 252 -23.21 5.99 -3.60
C SER A 252 -22.49 5.13 -2.56
N GLU A 253 -21.83 4.04 -2.99
CA GLU A 253 -21.01 3.20 -2.12
C GLU A 253 -19.76 3.94 -1.60
N THR A 254 -19.17 4.85 -2.38
CA THR A 254 -18.02 5.65 -1.97
C THR A 254 -18.36 6.52 -0.78
N ARG A 255 -19.54 7.15 -0.73
CA ARG A 255 -19.96 8.02 0.37
C ARG A 255 -20.06 7.31 1.72
N GLY A 256 -20.45 6.04 1.73
CA GLY A 256 -20.57 5.24 2.96
C GLY A 256 -19.30 4.46 3.27
N TYR A 257 -19.08 3.40 2.53
CA TYR A 257 -18.00 2.44 2.75
C TYR A 257 -16.63 2.93 2.26
N GLY A 258 -16.58 3.46 1.02
CA GLY A 258 -15.32 3.82 0.38
C GLY A 258 -14.57 4.91 1.13
N PHE A 259 -15.27 5.97 1.57
CA PHE A 259 -14.67 7.11 2.26
C PHE A 259 -14.06 6.74 3.62
N ASN A 260 -14.72 5.87 4.40
CA ASN A 260 -14.18 5.41 5.68
C ASN A 260 -12.88 4.59 5.49
N LEU A 261 -12.85 3.73 4.47
CA LEU A 261 -11.65 2.94 4.16
C LEU A 261 -10.53 3.82 3.60
N TYR A 262 -10.87 4.85 2.83
CA TYR A 262 -9.95 5.86 2.32
C TYR A 262 -9.26 6.64 3.44
N LEU A 263 -9.99 7.11 4.45
CA LEU A 263 -9.39 7.80 5.60
C LEU A 263 -8.37 6.90 6.34
N ALA A 264 -8.72 5.63 6.56
CA ALA A 264 -7.80 4.68 7.17
C ALA A 264 -6.54 4.45 6.32
N ARG A 265 -6.68 4.42 4.99
CA ARG A 265 -5.56 4.22 4.06
C ARG A 265 -4.66 5.44 3.98
N ILE A 266 -5.21 6.66 3.91
CA ILE A 266 -4.42 7.90 3.95
C ILE A 266 -3.56 7.95 5.20
N SER A 267 -4.16 7.67 6.36
CA SER A 267 -3.43 7.69 7.63
C SER A 267 -2.23 6.73 7.63
N GLY A 268 -2.42 5.51 7.09
CA GLY A 268 -1.36 4.52 7.01
C GLY A 268 -0.26 4.88 6.02
N MET A 269 -0.63 5.33 4.81
CA MET A 269 0.36 5.65 3.77
C MET A 269 1.04 7.00 3.96
N ALA A 270 0.33 8.01 4.45
CA ALA A 270 0.94 9.30 4.81
C ALA A 270 2.03 9.08 5.87
N SER A 271 1.76 8.22 6.85
CA SER A 271 2.76 7.84 7.86
C SER A 271 3.96 7.10 7.26
N SER A 272 3.75 6.22 6.28
CA SER A 272 4.82 5.42 5.68
C SER A 272 5.79 6.18 4.75
N ARG A 273 5.44 7.41 4.36
CA ARG A 273 6.25 8.29 3.50
C ARG A 273 6.62 9.61 4.17
N SER A 274 6.14 9.82 5.39
CA SER A 274 6.39 11.06 6.14
C SER A 274 7.86 11.29 6.43
N ASP A 275 8.67 10.24 6.56
CA ASP A 275 10.11 10.29 6.72
C ASP A 275 10.80 11.00 5.55
N GLN A 276 10.50 10.59 4.31
CA GLN A 276 11.08 11.18 3.11
C GLN A 276 10.60 12.63 2.88
N LEU A 277 9.34 12.92 3.20
CA LEU A 277 8.79 14.27 3.13
C LEU A 277 9.42 15.19 4.19
N ALA A 278 9.58 14.70 5.42
CA ALA A 278 10.24 15.46 6.50
C ALA A 278 11.71 15.75 6.16
N ILE A 279 12.46 14.76 5.68
CA ILE A 279 13.85 14.96 5.22
C ILE A 279 13.86 16.00 4.09
N GLY A 280 12.95 15.88 3.11
CA GLY A 280 12.84 16.83 2.02
C GLY A 280 12.54 18.26 2.48
N TYR A 281 11.72 18.42 3.51
CA TYR A 281 11.35 19.75 4.04
C TYR A 281 12.42 20.38 4.91
N PHE A 282 12.99 19.62 5.86
CA PHE A 282 13.87 20.17 6.88
C PHE A 282 15.37 20.23 6.48
N LEU A 283 15.81 19.39 5.54
CA LEU A 283 17.22 19.33 5.16
C LEU A 283 17.49 19.99 3.82
N SER A 284 18.59 20.72 3.72
CA SER A 284 19.05 21.33 2.47
C SER A 284 19.58 20.29 1.48
N GLY A 285 19.38 20.52 0.18
CA GLY A 285 19.84 19.63 -0.88
C GLY A 285 19.04 18.30 -0.95
N THR A 286 19.44 17.43 -1.86
CA THR A 286 18.77 16.14 -2.14
C THR A 286 19.63 14.92 -1.80
N ALA A 287 20.95 15.08 -1.65
CA ALA A 287 21.86 13.97 -1.34
C ALA A 287 21.52 13.24 -0.02
N PRO A 288 21.14 13.93 1.10
CA PRO A 288 20.74 13.25 2.32
C PRO A 288 19.55 12.30 2.11
N LEU A 289 18.59 12.72 1.29
CA LEU A 289 17.43 11.90 0.96
C LEU A 289 17.81 10.68 0.11
N GLY A 290 18.75 10.84 -0.82
CA GLY A 290 19.30 9.74 -1.61
C GLY A 290 20.00 8.69 -0.75
N MET A 291 20.83 9.12 0.19
CA MET A 291 21.49 8.23 1.16
C MET A 291 20.47 7.48 2.04
N TYR A 292 19.49 8.20 2.55
CA TYR A 292 18.38 7.61 3.31
C TYR A 292 17.62 6.57 2.50
N ALA A 293 17.24 6.90 1.25
CA ALA A 293 16.47 6.01 0.38
C ALA A 293 17.22 4.71 0.04
N ILE A 294 18.52 4.78 -0.23
CA ILE A 294 19.33 3.58 -0.50
C ILE A 294 19.47 2.72 0.75
N ALA A 295 19.80 3.31 1.91
CA ALA A 295 19.90 2.56 3.16
C ALA A 295 18.58 1.87 3.51
N GLN A 296 17.44 2.56 3.35
CA GLN A 296 16.10 1.99 3.54
C GLN A 296 15.84 0.81 2.60
N LYS A 297 16.08 0.97 1.30
CA LYS A 297 15.89 -0.09 0.31
C LYS A 297 16.78 -1.29 0.56
N PHE A 298 18.03 -1.07 0.98
CA PHE A 298 18.98 -2.12 1.29
C PHE A 298 18.59 -2.95 2.51
N SER A 299 17.89 -2.35 3.47
CA SER A 299 17.42 -3.03 4.69
C SER A 299 16.05 -3.72 4.54
N ASN A 300 15.25 -3.39 3.51
CA ASN A 300 13.90 -3.90 3.31
C ASN A 300 13.76 -5.44 3.25
N PRO A 301 14.72 -6.23 2.73
CA PRO A 301 14.60 -7.70 2.70
C PRO A 301 14.31 -8.32 4.07
N ILE A 302 14.77 -7.71 5.17
CA ILE A 302 14.52 -8.20 6.55
C ILE A 302 13.01 -8.15 6.87
N ALA A 303 12.36 -7.02 6.62
CA ALA A 303 10.91 -6.87 6.83
C ALA A 303 10.09 -7.88 6.02
N MET A 304 10.57 -8.19 4.81
CA MET A 304 9.92 -9.14 3.91
C MET A 304 9.95 -10.57 4.44
N MET A 305 11.04 -11.00 5.07
CA MET A 305 11.13 -12.32 5.71
C MET A 305 10.05 -12.50 6.77
N GLY A 306 9.88 -11.50 7.65
CA GLY A 306 8.85 -11.54 8.69
C GLY A 306 7.43 -11.57 8.12
N ARG A 307 7.14 -10.77 7.09
CA ARG A 307 5.84 -10.76 6.41
C ARG A 307 5.52 -12.09 5.74
N SER A 308 6.47 -12.70 5.05
CA SER A 308 6.29 -13.96 4.35
C SER A 308 5.90 -15.10 5.28
N LEU A 309 6.60 -15.23 6.42
CA LEU A 309 6.32 -16.24 7.44
C LEU A 309 4.93 -16.08 8.06
N ALA A 310 4.48 -14.84 8.26
CA ALA A 310 3.19 -14.55 8.86
C ALA A 310 2.02 -14.76 7.88
N THR A 311 2.15 -14.32 6.62
CA THR A 311 1.08 -14.42 5.59
C THR A 311 0.75 -15.86 5.22
N THR A 312 1.75 -16.74 5.14
CA THR A 312 1.53 -18.16 4.82
C THR A 312 0.67 -18.87 5.86
N ARG A 313 0.54 -18.33 7.07
CA ARG A 313 -0.17 -18.92 8.20
C ARG A 313 -1.50 -18.24 8.54
N PHE A 314 -1.95 -17.28 7.75
CA PHE A 314 -3.17 -16.49 8.01
C PHE A 314 -4.40 -17.38 8.31
N ARG A 315 -4.67 -18.38 7.46
CA ARG A 315 -5.81 -19.31 7.65
C ARG A 315 -5.66 -20.18 8.90
N ALA A 316 -4.42 -20.56 9.25
CA ALA A 316 -4.17 -21.34 10.46
C ALA A 316 -4.44 -20.48 11.70
N PHE A 317 -4.05 -19.19 11.69
CA PHE A 317 -4.30 -18.29 12.81
C PHE A 317 -5.78 -18.06 13.09
N ALA A 318 -6.65 -18.03 12.07
CA ALA A 318 -8.09 -17.86 12.23
C ALA A 318 -8.77 -19.00 13.06
N ARG A 319 -8.10 -20.14 13.21
CA ARG A 319 -8.59 -21.32 13.95
C ARG A 319 -7.91 -21.50 15.31
N LEU A 320 -7.01 -20.62 15.68
CA LEU A 320 -6.20 -20.75 16.90
C LEU A 320 -6.61 -19.69 17.91
N THR A 321 -6.66 -20.05 19.17
CA THR A 321 -6.90 -19.11 20.29
C THR A 321 -5.64 -18.38 20.73
N ARG A 322 -4.46 -18.86 20.28
CA ARG A 322 -3.15 -18.22 20.54
C ARG A 322 -2.17 -18.41 19.39
N VAL A 323 -1.28 -17.45 19.22
CA VAL A 323 -0.15 -17.58 18.30
C VAL A 323 0.82 -18.65 18.87
N PRO A 324 1.15 -19.72 18.09
CA PRO A 324 2.05 -20.75 18.56
C PRO A 324 3.45 -20.20 18.87
N THR A 325 3.95 -20.47 20.07
CA THR A 325 5.27 -19.96 20.54
C THR A 325 6.42 -20.41 19.63
N ARG A 326 6.32 -21.60 19.03
CA ARG A 326 7.31 -22.09 18.07
C ARG A 326 7.44 -21.16 16.85
N ILE A 327 6.30 -20.71 16.28
CA ILE A 327 6.29 -19.80 15.14
C ILE A 327 6.90 -18.46 15.52
N THR A 328 6.50 -17.89 16.65
CA THR A 328 7.02 -16.62 17.14
C THR A 328 8.52 -16.68 17.38
N ARG A 329 9.03 -17.77 18.00
CA ARG A 329 10.46 -17.97 18.25
C ARG A 329 11.28 -18.10 16.96
N TRP A 330 10.82 -18.91 15.99
CA TRP A 330 11.50 -19.06 14.71
C TRP A 330 11.50 -17.76 13.91
N ASN A 331 10.37 -17.06 13.87
CA ASN A 331 10.28 -15.75 13.23
C ASN A 331 11.24 -14.74 13.90
N ALA A 332 11.23 -14.67 15.22
CA ALA A 332 12.13 -13.79 15.97
C ALA A 332 13.60 -14.11 15.70
N ALA A 333 13.98 -15.39 15.78
CA ALA A 333 15.36 -15.82 15.51
C ALA A 333 15.80 -15.46 14.09
N ALA A 334 14.96 -15.69 13.09
CA ALA A 334 15.27 -15.38 11.69
C ALA A 334 15.46 -13.86 11.48
N VAL A 335 14.55 -13.03 12.01
CA VAL A 335 14.61 -11.57 11.84
C VAL A 335 15.76 -10.98 12.65
N ILE A 336 16.05 -11.48 13.85
CA ILE A 336 17.21 -11.07 14.65
C ILE A 336 18.51 -11.40 13.92
N ALA A 337 18.66 -12.65 13.44
CA ALA A 337 19.84 -13.06 12.69
C ALA A 337 20.06 -12.20 11.43
N ALA A 338 18.99 -11.92 10.67
CA ALA A 338 19.06 -11.06 9.50
C ALA A 338 19.41 -9.61 9.86
N SER A 339 18.91 -9.08 10.99
CA SER A 339 19.25 -7.73 11.48
C SER A 339 20.71 -7.64 11.91
N ILE A 340 21.22 -8.66 12.61
CA ILE A 340 22.64 -8.75 12.97
C ILE A 340 23.51 -8.82 11.72
N ALA A 341 23.13 -9.67 10.75
CA ALA A 341 23.86 -9.78 9.48
C ALA A 341 23.91 -8.44 8.73
N LEU A 342 22.80 -7.67 8.72
CA LEU A 342 22.76 -6.35 8.12
C LEU A 342 23.71 -5.36 8.83
N VAL A 343 23.74 -5.36 10.17
CA VAL A 343 24.59 -4.44 10.93
C VAL A 343 26.06 -4.79 10.77
N VAL A 344 26.42 -6.08 10.75
CA VAL A 344 27.82 -6.54 10.68
C VAL A 344 28.35 -6.53 9.24
N ALA A 345 27.64 -7.14 8.33
CA ALA A 345 28.10 -7.27 6.92
C ALA A 345 27.61 -6.11 6.04
N GLY A 346 26.52 -5.45 6.41
CA GLY A 346 25.89 -4.40 5.62
C GLY A 346 26.82 -3.24 5.23
N PRO A 347 27.63 -2.67 6.15
CA PRO A 347 28.57 -1.61 5.80
C PRO A 347 29.58 -2.03 4.72
N MET A 348 30.09 -3.27 4.79
CA MET A 348 31.01 -3.80 3.79
C MET A 348 30.30 -3.97 2.44
N VAL A 349 29.11 -4.58 2.44
CA VAL A 349 28.32 -4.77 1.21
C VAL A 349 27.91 -3.43 0.62
N LEU A 350 27.54 -2.46 1.44
CA LEU A 350 27.18 -1.11 0.99
C LEU A 350 28.37 -0.44 0.27
N ARG A 351 29.57 -0.53 0.82
CA ARG A 351 30.80 0.02 0.20
C ARG A 351 31.14 -0.67 -1.13
N LEU A 352 30.93 -1.97 -1.22
CA LEU A 352 31.22 -2.75 -2.45
C LEU A 352 30.18 -2.51 -3.55
N VAL A 353 28.91 -2.53 -3.18
CA VAL A 353 27.77 -2.44 -4.13
C VAL A 353 27.42 -0.98 -4.44
N PHE A 354 27.49 -0.11 -3.44
CA PHE A 354 27.07 1.30 -3.51
C PHE A 354 28.19 2.24 -3.00
N PRO A 355 29.38 2.31 -3.64
CA PRO A 355 30.51 3.08 -3.12
C PRO A 355 30.20 4.55 -2.90
N LYS A 356 29.33 5.16 -3.73
CA LYS A 356 28.89 6.56 -3.62
C LYS A 356 28.00 6.83 -2.40
N TYR A 357 27.49 5.78 -1.74
CA TYR A 357 26.60 5.85 -0.58
C TYR A 357 27.23 5.28 0.69
N SER A 358 28.55 5.15 0.72
CA SER A 358 29.27 4.60 1.89
C SER A 358 28.99 5.37 3.18
N GLU A 359 28.75 6.67 3.09
CA GLU A 359 28.37 7.53 4.23
C GLU A 359 26.99 7.18 4.83
N ALA A 360 26.15 6.44 4.11
CA ALA A 360 24.88 5.96 4.62
C ALA A 360 25.01 4.72 5.52
N ALA A 361 26.20 4.14 5.68
CA ALA A 361 26.43 2.94 6.48
C ALA A 361 25.93 3.05 7.94
N PRO A 362 26.09 4.18 8.68
CA PRO A 362 25.55 4.32 10.03
C PRO A 362 24.02 4.21 10.08
N LEU A 363 23.31 4.51 9.01
CA LEU A 363 21.85 4.40 8.94
C LEU A 363 21.35 2.93 8.92
N LEU A 364 22.23 1.98 8.60
CA LEU A 364 21.87 0.56 8.60
C LEU A 364 21.47 0.07 10.01
N ILE A 365 22.00 0.67 11.07
CA ILE A 365 21.67 0.31 12.45
C ILE A 365 20.20 0.63 12.77
N PRO A 366 19.73 1.89 12.66
CA PRO A 366 18.32 2.19 12.91
C PRO A 366 17.38 1.50 11.91
N PHE A 367 17.77 1.29 10.65
CA PHE A 367 16.96 0.53 9.71
C PHE A 367 16.90 -0.97 10.05
N ALA A 368 17.98 -1.56 10.56
CA ALA A 368 17.96 -2.93 11.06
C ALA A 368 17.00 -3.06 12.25
N ALA A 369 17.05 -2.12 13.22
CA ALA A 369 16.12 -2.06 14.34
C ALA A 369 14.66 -1.87 13.87
N MET A 370 14.42 -0.96 12.93
CA MET A 370 13.10 -0.73 12.34
C MET A 370 12.53 -2.03 11.75
N ASN A 371 13.28 -2.69 10.88
CA ASN A 371 12.84 -3.90 10.20
C ASN A 371 12.76 -5.12 11.13
N LEU A 372 13.57 -5.16 12.20
CA LEU A 372 13.43 -6.11 13.29
C LEU A 372 12.04 -6.04 13.92
N PHE A 373 11.62 -4.84 14.35
CA PHE A 373 10.30 -4.66 14.95
C PHE A 373 9.17 -4.92 13.95
N VAL A 374 9.33 -4.53 12.67
CA VAL A 374 8.39 -4.91 11.60
C VAL A 374 8.24 -6.43 11.51
N GLY A 375 9.33 -7.18 11.55
CA GLY A 375 9.28 -8.64 11.53
C GLY A 375 8.64 -9.22 12.79
N LEU A 376 8.92 -8.67 13.95
CA LEU A 376 8.42 -9.19 15.25
C LEU A 376 6.91 -8.98 15.43
N PHE A 377 6.31 -7.88 14.94
CA PHE A 377 4.88 -7.66 15.11
C PHE A 377 4.01 -8.46 14.12
N GLN A 378 4.55 -8.89 12.97
CA GLN A 378 3.77 -9.52 11.91
C GLN A 378 2.90 -10.72 12.35
N PRO A 379 3.35 -11.67 13.18
CA PRO A 379 2.49 -12.77 13.64
C PRO A 379 1.27 -12.27 14.43
N PHE A 380 1.43 -11.23 15.26
CA PHE A 380 0.35 -10.65 16.04
C PHE A 380 -0.62 -9.86 15.18
N ASN A 381 -0.10 -9.10 14.20
CA ASN A 381 -0.90 -8.39 13.19
C ASN A 381 -1.78 -9.37 12.40
N MET A 382 -1.20 -10.44 11.87
CA MET A 382 -1.93 -11.46 11.13
C MET A 382 -2.96 -12.20 12.00
N PHE A 383 -2.65 -12.44 13.27
CA PHE A 383 -3.59 -13.05 14.22
C PHE A 383 -4.79 -12.12 14.46
N LEU A 384 -4.58 -10.85 14.80
CA LEU A 384 -5.66 -9.88 14.99
C LEU A 384 -6.48 -9.69 13.71
N ALA A 385 -5.83 -9.60 12.56
CA ALA A 385 -6.51 -9.50 11.26
C ALA A 385 -7.38 -10.72 10.95
N SER A 386 -6.89 -11.94 11.22
CA SER A 386 -7.63 -13.18 10.97
C SER A 386 -8.85 -13.37 11.89
N HIS A 387 -8.89 -12.68 13.03
CA HIS A 387 -10.02 -12.65 13.95
C HIS A 387 -10.92 -11.42 13.79
N GLY A 388 -10.79 -10.66 12.68
CA GLY A 388 -11.65 -9.53 12.38
C GLY A 388 -11.45 -8.29 13.29
N ARG A 389 -10.31 -8.22 14.01
CA ARG A 389 -10.02 -7.12 14.95
C ARG A 389 -9.52 -5.85 14.23
N GLY A 390 -10.28 -5.42 13.21
CA GLY A 390 -9.92 -4.26 12.38
C GLY A 390 -9.88 -2.93 13.13
N ALA A 391 -10.72 -2.75 14.16
CA ALA A 391 -10.72 -1.54 14.98
C ALA A 391 -9.41 -1.36 15.76
N GLU A 392 -8.87 -2.44 16.33
CA GLU A 392 -7.59 -2.42 17.03
C GLU A 392 -6.44 -2.12 16.08
N LEU A 393 -6.42 -2.76 14.91
CA LEU A 393 -5.40 -2.51 13.89
C LEU A 393 -5.44 -1.05 13.40
N ARG A 394 -6.63 -0.48 13.19
CA ARG A 394 -6.79 0.93 12.87
C ARG A 394 -6.23 1.84 13.97
N ASN A 395 -6.55 1.55 15.23
CA ASN A 395 -6.09 2.36 16.37
C ASN A 395 -4.56 2.32 16.49
N ILE A 396 -3.93 1.16 16.27
CA ILE A 396 -2.47 1.02 16.23
C ILE A 396 -1.88 1.96 15.17
N VAL A 397 -2.38 1.88 13.93
CA VAL A 397 -1.89 2.71 12.81
C VAL A 397 -2.07 4.20 13.08
N LEU A 398 -3.18 4.63 13.69
CA LEU A 398 -3.42 6.02 14.04
C LEU A 398 -2.46 6.52 15.11
N ILE A 399 -2.27 5.74 16.18
CA ILE A 399 -1.37 6.11 17.28
C ILE A 399 0.08 6.17 16.78
N THR A 400 0.56 5.12 16.13
CA THR A 400 1.93 5.09 15.58
C THR A 400 2.14 6.15 14.51
N GLY A 401 1.18 6.36 13.62
CA GLY A 401 1.28 7.37 12.57
C GLY A 401 1.39 8.80 13.12
N THR A 402 0.53 9.15 14.06
CA THR A 402 0.56 10.49 14.70
C THR A 402 1.86 10.69 15.49
N ALA A 403 2.27 9.68 16.26
CA ALA A 403 3.54 9.73 17.01
C ALA A 403 4.74 9.87 16.07
N THR A 404 4.75 9.18 14.93
CA THR A 404 5.80 9.26 13.92
C THR A 404 5.92 10.66 13.34
N ILE A 405 4.82 11.27 12.92
CA ILE A 405 4.83 12.62 12.34
C ILE A 405 5.33 13.64 13.36
N ALA A 406 4.85 13.58 14.60
CA ALA A 406 5.31 14.47 15.67
C ALA A 406 6.80 14.29 15.98
N ALA A 407 7.27 13.04 16.07
CA ALA A 407 8.68 12.74 16.33
C ALA A 407 9.59 13.16 15.17
N LEU A 408 9.18 12.99 13.91
CA LEU A 408 9.93 13.46 12.74
C LEU A 408 10.10 14.99 12.74
N ALA A 409 9.05 15.73 13.07
CA ALA A 409 9.10 17.20 13.14
C ALA A 409 10.11 17.71 14.19
N LEU A 410 10.38 16.92 15.23
CA LEU A 410 11.34 17.25 16.26
C LEU A 410 12.76 16.69 16.00
N ALA A 411 12.83 15.48 15.45
CA ALA A 411 14.10 14.76 15.32
C ALA A 411 14.86 15.14 14.03
N VAL A 412 14.16 15.35 12.91
CA VAL A 412 14.84 15.66 11.64
C VAL A 412 15.58 16.99 11.67
N PRO A 413 15.02 18.10 12.19
CA PRO A 413 15.77 19.37 12.26
C PRO A 413 17.03 19.30 13.14
N ARG A 414 17.04 18.41 14.16
CA ARG A 414 18.14 18.31 15.13
C ARG A 414 19.20 17.29 14.74
N PHE A 415 18.78 16.15 14.19
CA PHE A 415 19.63 14.97 13.95
C PHE A 415 19.70 14.57 12.49
N GLY A 416 19.11 15.34 11.58
CA GLY A 416 19.14 15.07 10.15
C GLY A 416 18.51 13.72 9.78
N ILE A 417 19.11 13.05 8.79
CA ILE A 417 18.64 11.73 8.31
C ILE A 417 18.73 10.63 9.37
N ALA A 418 19.68 10.74 10.31
CA ALA A 418 19.77 9.81 11.45
C ALA A 418 18.54 9.96 12.36
N GLY A 419 18.08 11.20 12.61
CA GLY A 419 16.85 11.47 13.34
C GLY A 419 15.62 10.83 12.69
N ALA A 420 15.50 10.92 11.36
CA ALA A 420 14.43 10.25 10.62
C ALA A 420 14.50 8.72 10.78
N ALA A 421 15.67 8.12 10.63
CA ALA A 421 15.85 6.67 10.71
C ALA A 421 15.57 6.13 12.14
N TRP A 422 16.04 6.80 13.18
CA TRP A 422 15.75 6.43 14.57
C TRP A 422 14.27 6.66 14.94
N THR A 423 13.63 7.70 14.40
CA THR A 423 12.18 7.89 14.55
C THR A 423 11.41 6.71 13.93
N GLY A 424 11.82 6.25 12.74
CA GLY A 424 11.24 5.05 12.12
C GLY A 424 11.41 3.79 12.99
N ALA A 425 12.59 3.58 13.57
CA ALA A 425 12.85 2.48 14.49
C ALA A 425 11.98 2.55 15.74
N GLY A 426 11.88 3.74 16.37
CA GLY A 426 11.02 3.98 17.53
C GLY A 426 9.54 3.80 17.24
N ALA A 427 9.09 4.25 16.07
CA ALA A 427 7.71 4.07 15.62
C ALA A 427 7.35 2.58 15.46
N MET A 428 8.24 1.77 14.87
CA MET A 428 8.01 0.33 14.72
C MET A 428 8.13 -0.42 16.04
N ALA A 429 8.95 0.07 16.98
CA ALA A 429 8.99 -0.45 18.35
C ALA A 429 7.65 -0.20 19.08
N LEU A 430 7.11 1.01 18.95
CA LEU A 430 5.79 1.36 19.49
C LEU A 430 4.69 0.49 18.84
N ASP A 431 4.75 0.32 17.52
CA ASP A 431 3.82 -0.54 16.77
C ASP A 431 3.84 -1.99 17.29
N TYR A 432 5.03 -2.55 17.51
CA TYR A 432 5.18 -3.89 18.10
C TYR A 432 4.58 -3.97 19.50
N LEU A 433 4.85 -2.97 20.37
CA LEU A 433 4.32 -2.94 21.73
C LEU A 433 2.78 -2.88 21.71
N LEU A 434 2.19 -2.05 20.88
CA LEU A 434 0.73 -1.93 20.74
C LEU A 434 0.12 -3.24 20.22
N HIS A 435 0.70 -3.86 19.19
CA HIS A 435 0.24 -5.17 18.72
C HIS A 435 0.28 -6.23 19.84
N LEU A 436 1.34 -6.26 20.63
CA LEU A 436 1.48 -7.20 21.75
C LEU A 436 0.45 -6.93 22.86
N LEU A 437 0.16 -5.65 23.17
CA LEU A 437 -0.84 -5.25 24.16
C LEU A 437 -2.26 -5.66 23.71
N TYR A 438 -2.65 -5.32 22.48
CA TYR A 438 -3.95 -5.69 21.94
C TYR A 438 -4.11 -7.20 21.78
N TYR A 439 -3.07 -7.90 21.34
CA TYR A 439 -3.06 -9.36 21.29
C TYR A 439 -3.26 -9.98 22.68
N ARG A 440 -2.52 -9.54 23.71
CA ARG A 440 -2.64 -10.05 25.09
C ARG A 440 -4.04 -9.79 25.65
N ARG A 441 -4.60 -8.61 25.41
CA ARG A 441 -5.96 -8.26 25.83
C ARG A 441 -7.00 -9.15 25.16
N PHE A 442 -6.91 -9.33 23.85
CA PHE A 442 -7.84 -10.17 23.09
C PHE A 442 -7.73 -11.63 23.48
N ARG A 443 -6.54 -12.17 23.64
CA ARG A 443 -6.34 -13.55 24.09
C ARG A 443 -7.04 -13.83 25.44
N ARG A 444 -6.92 -12.94 26.41
CA ARG A 444 -7.60 -13.06 27.71
C ARG A 444 -9.14 -13.09 27.57
N THR A 445 -9.68 -12.43 26.56
CA THR A 445 -11.11 -12.46 26.28
C THR A 445 -11.54 -13.81 25.72
N LEU A 446 -10.75 -14.39 24.80
CA LEU A 446 -11.00 -15.73 24.23
C LEU A 446 -10.94 -16.81 25.32
N GLU A 447 -9.91 -16.79 26.17
CA GLU A 447 -9.74 -17.75 27.27
C GLU A 447 -10.90 -17.74 28.27
N LYS A 448 -11.54 -16.56 28.50
CA LYS A 448 -12.72 -16.44 29.36
C LYS A 448 -14.02 -16.92 28.70
N THR A 449 -14.06 -17.03 27.39
CA THR A 449 -15.27 -17.49 26.67
C THR A 449 -15.26 -19.02 26.52
N GLU A 450 -14.10 -19.66 26.63
CA GLU A 450 -13.92 -21.12 26.59
C GLU A 450 -14.04 -21.78 27.99
N SER A 451 -13.90 -20.99 29.07
CA SER A 451 -14.13 -21.43 30.47
C SER A 451 -15.57 -21.22 30.90
#